data_b5e3b05840f8f2a42962bd4a461e8a0b
#
_entry.id   b5e3b05840f8f2a42962bd4a461e8a0b
#
_cell.length_a   1.000
_cell.length_b   1.000
_cell.length_c   1.000
_cell.angle_alpha   90.00
_cell.angle_beta   90.00
_cell.angle_gamma   90.00
#
_symmetry.space_group_name_H-M   'P 1'
#
loop_
_entity.id
_entity.type
_entity.pdbx_description
1 polymer ?
#
loop_
_entity_poly.entity_id
_entity_poly.type
_entity_poly.pdbx_seq_one_letter_code
_entity_poly.pdbx_strand_id
1 'polypeptide(L)'
;MIVVDSNIVAARNLTSSLTSKAKQVEEKDPIWILPILWRYEFQNILATAIKAKQIKPEQAIDIWEAVSEILIENECEPSASKVIDLIAQYGITAYDGQFIAIALEMRIQCVTEDRELQEKFPGIAISMDELLKSESNWVVREVKARYHKKKTRK
;
A
#
# COMPACT_ATOMS: atom_id res chain seq x y z
N MET A 1 4.94 7.43 -4.96
CA MET A 1 3.62 7.36 -4.26
C MET A 1 2.95 6.05 -4.64
N ILE A 2 2.61 5.25 -3.66
CA ILE A 2 1.97 3.93 -3.79
C ILE A 2 0.90 3.78 -2.71
N VAL A 3 -0.11 2.96 -2.96
CA VAL A 3 -0.96 2.42 -1.88
C VAL A 3 -0.23 1.23 -1.25
N VAL A 4 -0.29 1.09 0.06
CA VAL A 4 0.25 -0.09 0.74
C VAL A 4 -0.83 -0.76 1.58
N ASP A 5 -0.83 -2.09 1.59
CA ASP A 5 -1.64 -2.90 2.48
C ASP A 5 -1.15 -2.76 3.93
N SER A 6 -2.05 -2.85 4.89
CA SER A 6 -1.73 -2.80 6.33
C SER A 6 -0.70 -3.85 6.76
N ASN A 7 -0.63 -5.00 6.07
CA ASN A 7 0.41 -6.00 6.30
C ASN A 7 1.81 -5.53 5.90
N ILE A 8 1.93 -4.64 4.91
CA ILE A 8 3.21 -4.02 4.54
C ILE A 8 3.65 -3.02 5.62
N VAL A 9 2.71 -2.23 6.16
CA VAL A 9 2.96 -1.37 7.32
C VAL A 9 3.48 -2.18 8.50
N ALA A 10 2.84 -3.32 8.78
CA ALA A 10 3.27 -4.24 9.84
C ALA A 10 4.66 -4.82 9.58
N ALA A 11 4.93 -5.28 8.36
CA ALA A 11 6.22 -5.83 7.97
C ALA A 11 7.36 -4.80 8.15
N ARG A 12 7.08 -3.51 7.89
CA ARG A 12 8.05 -2.42 8.05
C ARG A 12 8.38 -2.14 9.52
N ASN A 13 7.41 -2.26 10.41
CA ASN A 13 7.48 -1.77 11.79
C ASN A 13 7.59 -2.87 12.85
N LEU A 14 7.27 -4.12 12.50
CA LEU A 14 7.42 -5.29 13.36
C LEU A 14 8.49 -6.23 12.80
N THR A 15 9.25 -6.88 13.69
CA THR A 15 10.29 -7.83 13.26
C THR A 15 9.67 -9.06 12.60
N SER A 16 10.00 -9.28 11.34
CA SER A 16 9.57 -10.43 10.54
C SER A 16 10.57 -10.72 9.42
N SER A 17 10.39 -11.83 8.71
CA SER A 17 11.17 -12.14 7.50
C SER A 17 11.01 -11.12 6.37
N LEU A 18 9.94 -10.32 6.39
CA LEU A 18 9.63 -9.32 5.38
C LEU A 18 10.13 -7.90 5.73
N THR A 19 10.62 -7.68 6.95
CA THR A 19 11.01 -6.34 7.43
C THR A 19 12.07 -5.68 6.54
N SER A 20 13.11 -6.41 6.15
CA SER A 20 14.16 -5.86 5.28
C SER A 20 13.60 -5.44 3.91
N LYS A 21 12.69 -6.24 3.36
CA LYS A 21 12.05 -5.95 2.08
C LYS A 21 11.12 -4.75 2.17
N ALA A 22 10.31 -4.65 3.22
CA ALA A 22 9.42 -3.51 3.45
C ALA A 22 10.19 -2.19 3.64
N LYS A 23 11.36 -2.23 4.27
CA LYS A 23 12.27 -1.07 4.34
C LYS A 23 12.77 -0.63 2.96
N GLN A 24 13.16 -1.57 2.10
CA GLN A 24 13.56 -1.25 0.73
C GLN A 24 12.40 -0.66 -0.10
N VAL A 25 11.16 -1.11 0.13
CA VAL A 25 9.96 -0.52 -0.48
C VAL A 25 9.80 0.94 -0.06
N GLU A 26 9.94 1.24 1.24
CA GLU A 26 9.88 2.61 1.75
C GLU A 26 11.01 3.50 1.21
N GLU A 27 12.23 2.97 1.11
CA GLU A 27 13.36 3.68 0.50
C GLU A 27 13.11 4.00 -0.98
N LYS A 28 12.49 3.07 -1.71
CA LYS A 28 12.17 3.24 -3.13
C LYS A 28 11.02 4.20 -3.37
N ASP A 29 9.97 4.13 -2.56
CA ASP A 29 8.82 5.01 -2.60
C ASP A 29 8.33 5.32 -1.17
N PRO A 30 8.72 6.48 -0.61
CA PRO A 30 8.44 6.82 0.78
C PRO A 30 7.01 7.36 1.01
N ILE A 31 6.24 7.62 -0.05
CA ILE A 31 4.89 8.18 0.09
C ILE A 31 3.87 7.05 0.01
N TRP A 32 3.45 6.58 1.18
CA TRP A 32 2.48 5.51 1.35
C TRP A 32 1.09 6.08 1.60
N ILE A 33 0.15 5.75 0.74
CA ILE A 33 -1.26 6.15 0.83
C ILE A 33 -2.06 4.98 1.36
N LEU A 34 -2.97 5.23 2.29
CA LEU A 34 -3.80 4.20 2.91
C LEU A 34 -5.24 4.71 3.15
N PRO A 35 -6.24 3.83 3.11
CA PRO A 35 -7.57 4.15 3.63
C PRO A 35 -7.52 4.25 5.17
N ILE A 36 -8.41 5.03 5.79
CA ILE A 36 -8.50 5.14 7.27
C ILE A 36 -8.60 3.76 7.96
N LEU A 37 -9.11 2.77 7.27
CA LEU A 37 -9.20 1.38 7.72
C LEU A 37 -7.87 0.83 8.26
N TRP A 38 -6.72 1.25 7.72
CA TRP A 38 -5.40 0.79 8.14
C TRP A 38 -5.18 0.92 9.65
N ARG A 39 -5.78 1.91 10.28
CA ARG A 39 -5.65 2.15 11.73
C ARG A 39 -6.15 0.97 12.54
N TYR A 40 -7.32 0.44 12.18
CA TYR A 40 -7.96 -0.67 12.90
C TYR A 40 -7.28 -2.00 12.58
N GLU A 41 -6.88 -2.20 11.35
CA GLU A 41 -6.14 -3.40 10.93
C GLU A 41 -4.77 -3.46 11.60
N PHE A 42 -4.04 -2.35 11.64
CA PHE A 42 -2.73 -2.30 12.29
C PHE A 42 -2.84 -2.46 13.80
N GLN A 43 -3.83 -1.87 14.45
CA GLN A 43 -4.11 -2.10 15.88
C GLN A 43 -4.40 -3.58 16.14
N ASN A 44 -5.15 -4.25 15.26
CA ASN A 44 -5.40 -5.69 15.39
C ASN A 44 -4.13 -6.53 15.20
N ILE A 45 -3.24 -6.14 14.30
CA ILE A 45 -1.92 -6.78 14.15
C ILE A 45 -1.08 -6.60 15.43
N LEU A 46 -1.03 -5.39 15.99
CA LEU A 46 -0.36 -5.13 17.28
C LEU A 46 -0.95 -5.96 18.41
N ALA A 47 -2.28 -6.05 18.49
CA ALA A 47 -2.97 -6.89 19.48
C ALA A 47 -2.57 -8.38 19.34
N THR A 48 -2.44 -8.87 18.12
CA THR A 48 -1.98 -10.24 17.84
C THR A 48 -0.53 -10.44 18.29
N ALA A 49 0.36 -9.50 18.02
CA ALA A 49 1.76 -9.53 18.45
C ALA A 49 1.89 -9.52 19.99
N ILE A 50 1.06 -8.74 20.69
CA ILE A 50 1.00 -8.73 22.15
C ILE A 50 0.55 -10.09 22.68
N LYS A 51 -0.53 -10.65 22.15
CA LYS A 51 -1.06 -11.98 22.56
C LYS A 51 -0.02 -13.08 22.33
N ALA A 52 0.74 -13.00 21.26
CA ALA A 52 1.84 -13.91 20.94
C ALA A 52 3.11 -13.64 21.77
N LYS A 53 3.11 -12.65 22.65
CA LYS A 53 4.26 -12.22 23.48
C LYS A 53 5.49 -11.81 22.65
N GLN A 54 5.29 -11.35 21.43
CA GLN A 54 6.35 -10.84 20.56
C GLN A 54 6.75 -9.42 20.95
N ILE A 55 5.79 -8.63 21.41
CA ILE A 55 6.00 -7.26 21.91
C ILE A 55 5.21 -7.06 23.22
N LYS A 56 5.63 -6.08 24.03
CA LYS A 56 4.89 -5.64 25.20
C LYS A 56 3.88 -4.56 24.82
N PRO A 57 2.81 -4.33 25.63
CA PRO A 57 1.83 -3.28 25.37
C PRO A 57 2.46 -1.88 25.22
N GLU A 58 3.46 -1.55 26.02
CA GLU A 58 4.16 -0.26 25.95
C GLU A 58 4.88 -0.08 24.62
N GLN A 59 5.54 -1.13 24.13
CA GLN A 59 6.19 -1.13 22.81
C GLN A 59 5.17 -0.98 21.68
N ALA A 60 3.99 -1.59 21.81
CA ALA A 60 2.92 -1.45 20.82
C ALA A 60 2.41 0.01 20.75
N ILE A 61 2.32 0.70 21.89
CA ILE A 61 1.95 2.13 21.96
C ILE A 61 3.01 2.97 21.23
N ASP A 62 4.29 2.78 21.57
CA ASP A 62 5.39 3.52 20.94
C ASP A 62 5.42 3.31 19.41
N ILE A 63 5.21 2.07 18.96
CA ILE A 63 5.13 1.75 17.52
C ILE A 63 3.93 2.44 16.89
N TRP A 64 2.75 2.37 17.53
CA TRP A 64 1.54 3.01 17.03
C TRP A 64 1.73 4.53 16.88
N GLU A 65 2.26 5.20 17.89
CA GLU A 65 2.49 6.64 17.87
C GLU A 65 3.44 7.04 16.74
N ALA A 66 4.59 6.36 16.62
CA ALA A 66 5.58 6.64 15.57
C ALA A 66 5.03 6.42 14.16
N VAL A 67 4.26 5.34 13.95
CA VAL A 67 3.67 5.04 12.64
C VAL A 67 2.55 6.00 12.30
N SER A 68 1.71 6.34 13.29
CA SER A 68 0.57 7.25 13.11
C SER A 68 1.02 8.67 12.76
N GLU A 69 2.10 9.15 13.35
CA GLU A 69 2.66 10.48 13.05
C GLU A 69 3.00 10.64 11.56
N ILE A 70 3.43 9.56 10.91
CA ILE A 70 3.81 9.58 9.49
C ILE A 70 2.60 9.32 8.58
N LEU A 71 1.77 8.34 8.91
CA LEU A 71 0.78 7.82 7.96
C LEU A 71 -0.56 8.55 7.99
N ILE A 72 -0.94 9.20 9.10
CA ILE A 72 -2.24 9.89 9.20
C ILE A 72 -2.39 11.00 8.15
N GLU A 73 -1.32 11.71 7.83
CA GLU A 73 -1.35 12.76 6.81
C GLU A 73 -1.51 12.24 5.38
N ASN A 74 -1.25 10.95 5.18
CA ASN A 74 -1.34 10.29 3.87
C ASN A 74 -2.62 9.45 3.73
N GLU A 75 -3.58 9.62 4.61
CA GLU A 75 -4.85 8.91 4.52
C GLU A 75 -5.71 9.44 3.38
N CYS A 76 -6.36 8.51 2.69
CA CYS A 76 -7.28 8.81 1.61
C CYS A 76 -8.53 7.93 1.76
N GLU A 77 -9.70 8.53 1.62
CA GLU A 77 -10.96 7.78 1.63
C GLU A 77 -11.43 7.56 0.19
N PRO A 78 -11.60 6.29 -0.23
CA PRO A 78 -12.06 5.99 -1.57
C PRO A 78 -13.57 6.26 -1.70
N SER A 79 -14.03 6.42 -2.94
CA SER A 79 -15.45 6.49 -3.23
C SER A 79 -16.15 5.19 -2.83
N ALA A 80 -17.20 5.29 -2.00
CA ALA A 80 -17.97 4.13 -1.55
C ALA A 80 -18.62 3.37 -2.73
N SER A 81 -19.08 4.08 -3.76
CA SER A 81 -19.62 3.45 -4.97
C SER A 81 -18.54 2.62 -5.69
N LYS A 82 -17.31 3.11 -5.77
CA LYS A 82 -16.21 2.36 -6.38
C LYS A 82 -15.87 1.09 -5.60
N VAL A 83 -15.87 1.15 -4.28
CA VAL A 83 -15.67 -0.03 -3.43
C VAL A 83 -16.76 -1.06 -3.65
N ILE A 84 -18.05 -0.64 -3.68
CA ILE A 84 -19.19 -1.52 -3.92
C ILE A 84 -19.12 -2.16 -5.30
N ASP A 85 -18.79 -1.41 -6.34
CA ASP A 85 -18.60 -1.92 -7.70
C ASP A 85 -17.51 -3.00 -7.76
N LEU A 86 -16.39 -2.79 -7.08
CA LEU A 86 -15.30 -3.77 -7.00
C LEU A 86 -15.73 -5.06 -6.29
N ILE A 87 -16.48 -4.95 -5.19
CA ILE A 87 -17.03 -6.11 -4.48
C ILE A 87 -17.96 -6.90 -5.42
N ALA A 88 -18.88 -6.21 -6.09
CA ALA A 88 -19.85 -6.85 -6.98
C ALA A 88 -19.19 -7.52 -8.20
N GLN A 89 -18.15 -6.89 -8.75
CA GLN A 89 -17.50 -7.38 -9.97
C GLN A 89 -16.46 -8.47 -9.71
N TYR A 90 -15.69 -8.35 -8.61
CA TYR A 90 -14.52 -9.21 -8.36
C TYR A 90 -14.68 -10.14 -7.17
N GLY A 91 -15.75 -10.00 -6.37
CA GLY A 91 -15.99 -10.83 -5.19
C GLY A 91 -14.94 -10.68 -4.09
N ILE A 92 -14.31 -9.51 -4.00
CA ILE A 92 -13.36 -9.18 -2.93
C ILE A 92 -14.09 -8.67 -1.69
N THR A 93 -13.39 -8.62 -0.55
CA THR A 93 -13.96 -8.03 0.67
C THR A 93 -14.07 -6.50 0.54
N ALA A 94 -14.93 -5.89 1.36
CA ALA A 94 -15.02 -4.43 1.44
C ALA A 94 -13.69 -3.81 1.94
N TYR A 95 -12.96 -4.54 2.77
CA TYR A 95 -11.66 -4.13 3.29
C TYR A 95 -10.62 -4.03 2.18
N ASP A 96 -10.44 -5.10 1.40
CA ASP A 96 -9.53 -5.12 0.24
C ASP A 96 -9.95 -4.09 -0.81
N GLY A 97 -11.25 -3.94 -1.00
CA GLY A 97 -11.85 -2.96 -1.90
C GLY A 97 -11.44 -1.52 -1.61
N GLN A 98 -11.19 -1.16 -0.34
CA GLN A 98 -10.73 0.17 0.03
C GLN A 98 -9.36 0.48 -0.60
N PHE A 99 -8.40 -0.42 -0.46
CA PHE A 99 -7.04 -0.24 -0.98
C PHE A 99 -7.02 -0.23 -2.51
N ILE A 100 -7.73 -1.15 -3.13
CA ILE A 100 -7.81 -1.24 -4.60
C ILE A 100 -8.54 -0.03 -5.19
N ALA A 101 -9.61 0.46 -4.56
CA ALA A 101 -10.33 1.63 -5.03
C ALA A 101 -9.43 2.87 -5.04
N ILE A 102 -8.67 3.13 -3.96
CA ILE A 102 -7.71 4.25 -3.92
C ILE A 102 -6.67 4.10 -5.04
N ALA A 103 -6.10 2.91 -5.21
CA ALA A 103 -5.09 2.66 -6.23
C ALA A 103 -5.61 2.98 -7.64
N LEU A 104 -6.85 2.56 -7.95
CA LEU A 104 -7.50 2.83 -9.23
C LEU A 104 -7.86 4.32 -9.41
N GLU A 105 -8.41 4.97 -8.40
CA GLU A 105 -8.81 6.38 -8.46
C GLU A 105 -7.59 7.29 -8.62
N MET A 106 -6.50 7.00 -7.91
CA MET A 106 -5.25 7.76 -7.99
C MET A 106 -4.34 7.34 -9.15
N ARG A 107 -4.65 6.22 -9.82
CA ARG A 107 -3.83 5.60 -10.90
C ARG A 107 -2.41 5.30 -10.45
N ILE A 108 -2.30 4.73 -9.26
CA ILE A 108 -1.03 4.27 -8.67
C ILE A 108 -1.13 2.78 -8.33
N GLN A 109 -0.01 2.16 -8.01
CA GLN A 109 0.01 0.74 -7.64
C GLN A 109 -0.35 0.55 -6.17
N CYS A 110 -0.94 -0.61 -5.86
CA CYS A 110 -1.17 -1.09 -4.50
C CYS A 110 -0.15 -2.21 -4.22
N VAL A 111 0.70 -2.01 -3.23
CA VAL A 111 1.67 -3.02 -2.80
C VAL A 111 1.04 -3.89 -1.73
N THR A 112 0.92 -5.16 -2.01
CA THR A 112 0.34 -6.19 -1.14
C THR A 112 1.01 -7.54 -1.39
N GLU A 113 1.08 -8.38 -0.37
CA GLU A 113 1.49 -9.79 -0.53
C GLU A 113 0.28 -10.73 -0.68
N ASP A 114 -0.93 -10.20 -0.75
CA ASP A 114 -2.13 -10.97 -1.03
C ASP A 114 -2.17 -11.42 -2.50
N ARG A 115 -1.99 -12.72 -2.72
CA ARG A 115 -1.97 -13.33 -4.06
C ARG A 115 -3.31 -13.23 -4.77
N GLU A 116 -4.42 -13.31 -4.05
CA GLU A 116 -5.74 -13.20 -4.64
C GLU A 116 -5.95 -11.79 -5.24
N LEU A 117 -5.53 -10.75 -4.53
CA LEU A 117 -5.58 -9.39 -5.05
C LEU A 117 -4.65 -9.20 -6.26
N GLN A 118 -3.43 -9.74 -6.21
CA GLN A 118 -2.50 -9.67 -7.33
C GLN A 118 -3.07 -10.36 -8.60
N GLU A 119 -3.71 -11.51 -8.44
CA GLU A 119 -4.35 -12.25 -9.55
C GLU A 119 -5.58 -11.54 -10.11
N LYS A 120 -6.40 -10.94 -9.26
CA LYS A 120 -7.61 -10.22 -9.68
C LYS A 120 -7.32 -8.84 -10.28
N PHE A 121 -6.24 -8.20 -9.88
CA PHE A 121 -5.87 -6.85 -10.30
C PHE A 121 -4.43 -6.77 -10.81
N PRO A 122 -4.08 -7.51 -11.87
CA PRO A 122 -2.71 -7.56 -12.39
C PRO A 122 -2.22 -6.15 -12.79
N GLY A 123 -1.01 -5.80 -12.34
CA GLY A 123 -0.40 -4.49 -12.59
C GLY A 123 -0.90 -3.36 -11.69
N ILE A 124 -2.04 -3.52 -11.01
CA ILE A 124 -2.54 -2.60 -9.97
C ILE A 124 -2.10 -3.10 -8.60
N ALA A 125 -2.48 -4.32 -8.20
CA ALA A 125 -1.97 -4.98 -7.01
C ALA A 125 -0.70 -5.73 -7.36
N ILE A 126 0.41 -5.37 -6.72
CA ILE A 126 1.73 -5.94 -6.98
C ILE A 126 2.42 -6.33 -5.68
N SER A 127 3.31 -7.32 -5.76
CA SER A 127 4.15 -7.70 -4.63
C SER A 127 5.26 -6.68 -4.36
N MET A 128 5.84 -6.74 -3.16
CA MET A 128 7.06 -5.98 -2.86
C MET A 128 8.19 -6.31 -3.84
N ASP A 129 8.34 -7.58 -4.23
CA ASP A 129 9.37 -8.00 -5.18
C ASP A 129 9.14 -7.39 -6.57
N GLU A 130 7.92 -7.33 -7.04
CA GLU A 130 7.60 -6.68 -8.33
C GLU A 130 7.88 -5.19 -8.27
N LEU A 131 7.50 -4.50 -7.19
CA LEU A 131 7.83 -3.10 -7.01
C LEU A 131 9.35 -2.89 -7.04
N LEU A 132 10.11 -3.67 -6.29
CA LEU A 132 11.56 -3.52 -6.17
C LEU A 132 12.30 -3.81 -7.48
N LYS A 133 11.81 -4.74 -8.29
CA LYS A 133 12.37 -5.07 -9.63
C LYS A 133 11.96 -4.05 -10.70
N SER A 134 10.86 -3.34 -10.52
CA SER A 134 10.45 -2.32 -11.48
C SER A 134 11.48 -1.19 -11.49
N GLU A 135 11.96 -0.82 -12.68
CA GLU A 135 12.72 0.42 -12.82
C GLU A 135 11.82 1.57 -12.39
N SER A 136 12.34 2.51 -11.58
CA SER A 136 11.61 3.67 -11.06
C SER A 136 11.23 4.63 -12.21
N ASN A 137 10.15 4.34 -12.97
CA ASN A 137 9.91 5.01 -14.24
C ASN A 137 8.45 5.29 -14.61
N TRP A 138 7.52 5.35 -13.67
CA TRP A 138 6.20 5.86 -14.06
C TRP A 138 6.24 7.35 -14.40
N VAL A 139 6.97 8.17 -13.63
CA VAL A 139 7.13 9.61 -13.90
C VAL A 139 7.99 9.88 -15.15
N VAL A 140 9.01 9.08 -15.40
CA VAL A 140 9.93 9.26 -16.54
C VAL A 140 9.29 8.83 -17.86
N ARG A 141 8.38 7.84 -17.90
CA ARG A 141 7.67 7.46 -19.12
C ARG A 141 6.70 8.54 -19.59
N GLU A 142 5.97 9.21 -18.71
CA GLU A 142 5.09 10.33 -19.12
C GLU A 142 5.89 11.54 -19.58
N VAL A 143 6.99 11.86 -18.95
CA VAL A 143 7.88 12.97 -19.37
C VAL A 143 8.53 12.65 -20.71
N LYS A 144 9.04 11.44 -20.93
CA LYS A 144 9.61 11.03 -22.23
C LYS A 144 8.56 11.00 -23.35
N ALA A 145 7.35 10.54 -23.07
CA ALA A 145 6.26 10.54 -24.05
C ALA A 145 5.82 11.96 -24.45
N ARG A 146 5.78 12.89 -23.48
CA ARG A 146 5.51 14.33 -23.76
C ARG A 146 6.65 15.01 -24.52
N TYR A 147 7.89 14.64 -24.26
CA TYR A 147 9.06 15.21 -24.95
C TYR A 147 9.13 14.76 -26.42
N HIS A 148 8.81 13.49 -26.72
CA HIS A 148 8.77 12.97 -28.10
C HIS A 148 7.61 13.56 -28.93
N LYS A 149 6.42 13.79 -28.34
CA LYS A 149 5.30 14.44 -29.02
C LYS A 149 5.57 15.91 -29.38
N LYS A 150 6.48 16.62 -28.69
CA LYS A 150 6.88 17.99 -29.03
C LYS A 150 7.90 18.06 -30.16
N LYS A 151 8.71 17.00 -30.39
CA LYS A 151 9.71 16.98 -31.46
C LYS A 151 9.15 16.59 -32.85
N THR A 152 7.98 15.97 -32.92
CA THR A 152 7.34 15.55 -34.16
C THR A 152 6.33 16.57 -34.71
N ARG A 153 6.24 17.77 -34.12
CA ARG A 153 5.37 18.87 -34.58
C ARG A 153 6.17 20.13 -35.01
N LYS A 154 7.30 19.92 -35.65
CA LYS A 154 7.99 20.98 -36.42
C LYS A 154 8.22 20.52 -37.83
#